data_d8633b85c1e369f7bc2436414bad586d
#
_entry.id   d8633b85c1e369f7bc2436414bad586d
#
_cell.length_a   1.000
_cell.length_b   1.000
_cell.length_c   1.000
_cell.angle_alpha   90.00
_cell.angle_beta   90.00
_cell.angle_gamma   90.00
#
_symmetry.space_group_name_H-M   'P 1'
#
loop_
_entity.id
_entity.type
_entity.pdbx_description
1 polymer ?
#
loop_
_entity_poly.entity_id
_entity_poly.type
_entity_poly.pdbx_seq_one_letter_code
_entity_poly.pdbx_strand_id
1 'polypeptide(L)'
;MLLGGGAWRSGARAEITALAERMAMPAAASLTGKGVLPENHPLSLGVVGSLGGNDVSRKMVEEADVILAIGFKFSQNSTYGWTIPRKGQKEIRIDIDETEMNKLHTTDVGLVGDAKATLQLLLDRLDAQRDPTAVEKEIAKLYRAWRKKTGRRWRLTIVLLRRGSSPY
;
A
#
# COMPACT_ATOMS: atom_id res chain seq x y z
N MET A 1 4.76 -2.39 3.60
CA MET A 1 4.80 -0.92 3.46
C MET A 1 3.39 -0.35 3.33
N LEU A 2 3.18 0.89 3.80
CA LEU A 2 1.97 1.68 3.54
C LEU A 2 2.34 2.89 2.67
N LEU A 3 1.73 3.00 1.49
CA LEU A 3 2.06 3.99 0.48
C LEU A 3 0.95 5.05 0.38
N GLY A 4 1.28 6.29 0.63
CA GLY A 4 0.34 7.40 0.60
C GLY A 4 0.49 8.33 -0.60
N GLY A 5 -0.31 9.39 -0.63
CA GLY A 5 -0.26 10.42 -1.67
C GLY A 5 1.06 11.19 -1.72
N GLY A 6 1.79 11.29 -0.60
CA GLY A 6 3.13 11.87 -0.56
C GLY A 6 4.13 11.07 -1.39
N ALA A 7 4.11 9.73 -1.29
CA ALA A 7 4.92 8.85 -2.11
C ALA A 7 4.64 9.01 -3.61
N TRP A 8 3.37 9.20 -3.96
CA TRP A 8 2.98 9.43 -5.36
C TRP A 8 3.47 10.79 -5.87
N ARG A 9 3.29 11.86 -5.08
CA ARG A 9 3.70 13.23 -5.46
C ARG A 9 5.20 13.40 -5.60
N SER A 10 6.00 12.73 -4.75
CA SER A 10 7.46 12.76 -4.84
C SER A 10 7.99 11.99 -6.05
N GLY A 11 7.15 11.23 -6.76
CA GLY A 11 7.59 10.38 -7.88
C GLY A 11 8.47 9.20 -7.46
N ALA A 12 8.36 8.73 -6.22
CA ALA A 12 9.20 7.68 -5.63
C ALA A 12 8.91 6.25 -6.10
N ARG A 13 8.25 6.08 -7.26
CA ARG A 13 7.80 4.78 -7.76
C ARG A 13 8.95 3.79 -7.94
N ALA A 14 10.04 4.21 -8.56
CA ALA A 14 11.19 3.34 -8.82
C ALA A 14 11.86 2.90 -7.52
N GLU A 15 12.06 3.82 -6.60
CA GLU A 15 12.68 3.58 -5.31
C GLU A 15 11.82 2.66 -4.42
N ILE A 16 10.51 2.86 -4.42
CA ILE A 16 9.56 1.99 -3.69
C ILE A 16 9.56 0.58 -4.27
N THR A 17 9.55 0.45 -5.60
CA THR A 17 9.62 -0.86 -6.25
C THR A 17 10.93 -1.56 -5.90
N ALA A 18 12.06 -0.86 -6.03
CA ALA A 18 13.37 -1.40 -5.69
C ALA A 18 13.46 -1.85 -4.22
N LEU A 19 12.91 -1.05 -3.29
CA LEU A 19 12.89 -1.40 -1.87
C LEU A 19 11.99 -2.60 -1.60
N ALA A 20 10.80 -2.65 -2.23
CA ALA A 20 9.88 -3.77 -2.12
C ALA A 20 10.53 -5.08 -2.53
N GLU A 21 11.16 -5.10 -3.72
CA GLU A 21 11.83 -6.27 -4.27
C GLU A 21 13.05 -6.68 -3.44
N ARG A 22 13.91 -5.71 -3.10
CA ARG A 22 15.14 -5.96 -2.36
C ARG A 22 14.92 -6.52 -0.97
N MET A 23 13.86 -6.07 -0.28
CA MET A 23 13.55 -6.45 1.10
C MET A 23 12.39 -7.42 1.22
N ALA A 24 11.84 -7.90 0.11
CA ALA A 24 10.66 -8.75 0.07
C ALA A 24 9.48 -8.14 0.86
N MET A 25 9.23 -6.82 0.69
CA MET A 25 8.26 -6.08 1.47
C MET A 25 6.93 -5.93 0.74
N PRO A 26 5.84 -6.55 1.21
CA PRO A 26 4.51 -6.28 0.67
C PRO A 26 4.12 -4.82 0.85
N ALA A 27 3.37 -4.27 -0.11
CA ALA A 27 2.95 -2.88 -0.07
C ALA A 27 1.46 -2.70 -0.33
N ALA A 28 0.79 -1.99 0.56
CA ALA A 28 -0.58 -1.53 0.41
C ALA A 28 -0.61 -0.01 0.24
N ALA A 29 -1.51 0.48 -0.60
CA ALA A 29 -1.64 1.91 -0.86
C ALA A 29 -2.94 2.48 -0.29
N SER A 30 -2.91 3.72 0.20
CA SER A 30 -4.16 4.48 0.37
C SER A 30 -4.77 4.79 -0.99
N LEU A 31 -6.02 5.26 -1.03
CA LEU A 31 -6.63 5.72 -2.30
C LEU A 31 -5.78 6.76 -3.03
N THR A 32 -5.17 7.69 -2.30
CA THR A 32 -4.32 8.74 -2.87
C THR A 32 -2.92 8.27 -3.25
N GLY A 33 -2.48 7.12 -2.74
CA GLY A 33 -1.22 6.45 -3.10
C GLY A 33 -1.37 5.35 -4.13
N LYS A 34 -2.60 5.10 -4.60
CA LYS A 34 -2.88 4.04 -5.58
C LYS A 34 -2.03 4.20 -6.84
N GLY A 35 -1.41 3.09 -7.26
CA GLY A 35 -0.54 3.06 -8.44
C GLY A 35 0.92 3.47 -8.21
N VAL A 36 1.32 3.81 -6.99
CA VAL A 36 2.75 4.02 -6.65
C VAL A 36 3.51 2.71 -6.85
N LEU A 37 3.06 1.61 -6.27
CA LEU A 37 3.47 0.27 -6.70
C LEU A 37 2.41 -0.25 -7.66
N PRO A 38 2.77 -0.78 -8.84
CA PRO A 38 1.80 -1.33 -9.79
C PRO A 38 0.92 -2.41 -9.14
N GLU A 39 -0.39 -2.38 -9.39
CA GLU A 39 -1.31 -3.33 -8.74
C GLU A 39 -1.10 -4.79 -9.19
N ASN A 40 -0.47 -5.00 -10.33
CA ASN A 40 -0.08 -6.32 -10.83
C ASN A 40 1.29 -6.78 -10.33
N HIS A 41 1.99 -5.98 -9.53
CA HIS A 41 3.26 -6.39 -8.92
C HIS A 41 3.03 -7.51 -7.90
N PRO A 42 3.88 -8.58 -7.86
CA PRO A 42 3.68 -9.72 -6.95
C PRO A 42 3.60 -9.35 -5.46
N LEU A 43 4.28 -8.28 -5.06
CA LEU A 43 4.27 -7.77 -3.68
C LEU A 43 3.16 -6.72 -3.43
N SER A 44 2.31 -6.44 -4.42
CA SER A 44 1.22 -5.49 -4.24
C SER A 44 0.04 -6.11 -3.48
N LEU A 45 -0.38 -5.43 -2.43
CA LEU A 45 -1.58 -5.75 -1.65
C LEU A 45 -2.80 -4.93 -2.10
N GLY A 46 -2.65 -4.10 -3.13
CA GLY A 46 -3.69 -3.17 -3.58
C GLY A 46 -3.98 -2.07 -2.57
N VAL A 47 -5.25 -1.67 -2.47
CA VAL A 47 -5.68 -0.57 -1.57
C VAL A 47 -5.91 -1.09 -0.15
N VAL A 48 -5.54 -0.27 0.85
CA VAL A 48 -5.85 -0.43 2.27
C VAL A 48 -6.83 0.66 2.72
N GLY A 49 -7.72 0.31 3.63
CA GLY A 49 -8.68 1.24 4.22
C GLY A 49 -10.14 0.89 3.91
N SER A 50 -11.06 1.61 4.54
CA SER A 50 -12.50 1.37 4.47
C SER A 50 -13.07 1.59 3.06
N LEU A 51 -12.45 2.46 2.26
CA LEU A 51 -12.82 2.72 0.88
C LEU A 51 -11.83 2.05 -0.07
N GLY A 52 -12.28 1.02 -0.77
CA GLY A 52 -11.49 0.31 -1.77
C GLY A 52 -10.49 -0.70 -1.24
N GLY A 53 -10.36 -0.85 0.07
CA GLY A 53 -9.53 -1.88 0.68
C GLY A 53 -10.10 -3.30 0.47
N ASN A 54 -9.25 -4.30 0.63
CA ASN A 54 -9.61 -5.70 0.52
C ASN A 54 -9.13 -6.50 1.74
N ASP A 55 -9.70 -7.70 1.93
CA ASP A 55 -9.36 -8.55 3.08
C ASP A 55 -7.87 -8.95 3.11
N VAL A 56 -7.21 -9.00 1.95
CA VAL A 56 -5.78 -9.38 1.84
C VAL A 56 -4.90 -8.26 2.37
N SER A 57 -5.12 -7.01 1.89
CA SER A 57 -4.37 -5.85 2.36
C SER A 57 -4.57 -5.62 3.85
N ARG A 58 -5.82 -5.73 4.33
CA ARG A 58 -6.14 -5.59 5.74
C ARG A 58 -5.39 -6.61 6.59
N LYS A 59 -5.53 -7.91 6.26
CA LYS A 59 -4.88 -9.00 6.99
C LYS A 59 -3.36 -8.80 7.06
N MET A 60 -2.70 -8.56 5.92
CA MET A 60 -1.25 -8.43 5.86
C MET A 60 -0.73 -7.22 6.65
N VAL A 61 -1.47 -6.11 6.65
CA VAL A 61 -1.08 -4.93 7.44
C VAL A 61 -1.31 -5.15 8.94
N GLU A 62 -2.43 -5.80 9.30
CA GLU A 62 -2.74 -6.09 10.71
C GLU A 62 -1.80 -7.12 11.35
N GLU A 63 -1.20 -8.01 10.56
CA GLU A 63 -0.26 -9.05 11.01
C GLU A 63 1.22 -8.63 10.92
N ALA A 64 1.51 -7.45 10.39
CA ALA A 64 2.88 -6.95 10.31
C ALA A 64 3.42 -6.55 11.70
N ASP A 65 4.67 -6.89 12.00
CA ASP A 65 5.36 -6.43 13.20
C ASP A 65 5.85 -4.99 13.05
N VAL A 66 6.25 -4.62 11.82
CA VAL A 66 6.79 -3.31 11.48
C VAL A 66 6.05 -2.75 10.28
N ILE A 67 5.64 -1.50 10.37
CA ILE A 67 5.01 -0.73 9.30
C ILE A 67 5.98 0.36 8.83
N LEU A 68 6.38 0.31 7.56
CA LEU A 68 7.04 1.42 6.90
C LEU A 68 5.99 2.25 6.16
N ALA A 69 5.67 3.43 6.68
CA ALA A 69 4.73 4.37 6.09
C ALA A 69 5.46 5.45 5.29
N ILE A 70 5.13 5.59 4.00
CA ILE A 70 5.81 6.51 3.07
C ILE A 70 4.80 7.52 2.53
N GLY A 71 4.89 8.77 2.99
CA GLY A 71 3.94 9.84 2.64
C GLY A 71 2.49 9.43 2.85
N PHE A 72 2.23 8.65 3.92
CA PHE A 72 0.94 8.01 4.20
C PHE A 72 0.25 8.72 5.37
N LYS A 73 -0.90 9.32 5.10
CA LYS A 73 -1.74 9.88 6.15
C LYS A 73 -2.59 8.80 6.80
N PHE A 74 -2.45 8.64 8.12
CA PHE A 74 -3.25 7.72 8.92
C PHE A 74 -4.64 8.32 9.19
N SER A 75 -5.41 8.52 8.11
CA SER A 75 -6.79 9.03 8.20
C SER A 75 -7.76 7.93 8.64
N GLN A 76 -8.95 8.32 9.07
CA GLN A 76 -10.02 7.40 9.43
C GLN A 76 -10.25 6.32 8.34
N ASN A 77 -10.29 6.75 7.07
CA ASN A 77 -10.54 5.84 5.96
C ASN A 77 -9.38 4.88 5.70
N SER A 78 -8.15 5.37 5.70
CA SER A 78 -6.96 4.56 5.38
C SER A 78 -6.59 3.56 6.49
N THR A 79 -7.12 3.74 7.69
CA THR A 79 -6.82 2.94 8.88
C THR A 79 -8.00 2.14 9.42
N TYR A 80 -9.07 1.99 8.64
CA TYR A 80 -10.31 1.32 9.06
C TYR A 80 -10.86 1.89 10.39
N GLY A 81 -10.95 3.22 10.50
CA GLY A 81 -11.41 3.88 11.74
C GLY A 81 -10.36 3.88 12.84
N TRP A 82 -9.08 4.14 12.48
CA TRP A 82 -7.93 4.19 13.38
C TRP A 82 -7.62 2.87 14.10
N THR A 83 -7.90 1.73 13.45
CA THR A 83 -7.53 0.41 13.97
C THR A 83 -6.13 -0.03 13.55
N ILE A 84 -5.46 0.75 12.70
CA ILE A 84 -4.08 0.55 12.24
C ILE A 84 -3.30 1.84 12.52
N PRO A 85 -2.07 1.77 13.09
CA PRO A 85 -1.37 0.58 13.57
C PRO A 85 -2.04 -0.06 14.78
N ARG A 86 -1.83 -1.37 14.94
CA ARG A 86 -2.26 -2.08 16.15
C ARG A 86 -1.25 -1.89 17.28
N LYS A 87 -1.71 -2.05 18.51
CA LYS A 87 -0.81 -2.05 19.68
C LYS A 87 0.29 -3.11 19.50
N GLY A 88 1.54 -2.67 19.64
CA GLY A 88 2.73 -3.52 19.50
C GLY A 88 3.38 -3.50 18.11
N GLN A 89 2.72 -2.98 17.08
CA GLN A 89 3.37 -2.72 15.80
C GLN A 89 4.34 -1.55 15.91
N LYS A 90 5.50 -1.69 15.29
CA LYS A 90 6.49 -0.60 15.18
C LYS A 90 6.25 0.22 13.94
N GLU A 91 6.43 1.53 14.01
CA GLU A 91 6.28 2.43 12.88
C GLU A 91 7.58 3.11 12.50
N ILE A 92 7.96 2.93 11.24
CA ILE A 92 8.96 3.77 10.56
C ILE A 92 8.19 4.66 9.60
N ARG A 93 8.38 5.98 9.69
CA ARG A 93 7.65 6.93 8.88
C ARG A 93 8.57 7.81 8.05
N ILE A 94 8.28 7.94 6.78
CA ILE A 94 8.89 8.93 5.87
C ILE A 94 7.79 9.90 5.47
N ASP A 95 7.90 11.14 5.86
CA ASP A 95 6.97 12.20 5.46
C ASP A 95 7.71 13.53 5.32
N ILE A 96 7.26 14.37 4.38
CA ILE A 96 7.82 15.72 4.21
C ILE A 96 7.29 16.69 5.27
N ASP A 97 6.16 16.37 5.86
CA ASP A 97 5.48 17.18 6.88
C ASP A 97 5.81 16.64 8.28
N GLU A 98 6.68 17.36 9.00
CA GLU A 98 7.07 17.02 10.36
C GLU A 98 5.87 16.93 11.31
N THR A 99 4.81 17.69 11.07
CA THR A 99 3.61 17.70 11.92
C THR A 99 2.80 16.41 11.85
N GLU A 100 3.06 15.58 10.87
CA GLU A 100 2.46 14.25 10.77
C GLU A 100 3.16 13.22 11.69
N MET A 101 4.39 13.51 12.16
CA MET A 101 5.09 12.65 13.13
C MET A 101 4.41 12.71 14.49
N ASN A 102 4.22 11.56 15.13
CA ASN A 102 3.56 11.43 16.45
C ASN A 102 2.15 12.05 16.55
N LYS A 103 1.49 12.33 15.43
CA LYS A 103 0.20 13.04 15.42
C LYS A 103 -0.95 12.21 16.02
N LEU A 104 -1.03 10.95 15.70
CA LEU A 104 -2.13 10.06 16.11
C LEU A 104 -1.65 8.91 16.98
N HIS A 105 -0.40 8.50 16.83
CA HIS A 105 0.27 7.45 17.57
C HIS A 105 1.77 7.68 17.51
N THR A 106 2.52 6.98 18.36
CA THR A 106 3.97 7.14 18.41
C THR A 106 4.64 6.60 17.15
N THR A 107 5.48 7.41 16.53
CA THR A 107 6.38 7.01 15.46
C THR A 107 7.69 6.55 16.06
N ASP A 108 8.05 5.27 15.91
CA ASP A 108 9.30 4.74 16.48
C ASP A 108 10.53 5.32 15.77
N VAL A 109 10.47 5.48 14.44
CA VAL A 109 11.52 6.11 13.64
C VAL A 109 10.89 7.07 12.64
N GLY A 110 11.10 8.36 12.80
CA GLY A 110 10.65 9.41 11.87
C GLY A 110 11.77 9.92 10.98
N LEU A 111 11.54 9.94 9.68
CA LEU A 111 12.43 10.51 8.66
C LEU A 111 11.68 11.66 7.98
N VAL A 112 11.99 12.90 8.35
CA VAL A 112 11.39 14.09 7.75
C VAL A 112 12.12 14.42 6.45
N GLY A 113 11.41 14.34 5.32
CA GLY A 113 11.99 14.63 4.02
C GLY A 113 11.16 14.14 2.85
N ASP A 114 11.63 14.50 1.64
CA ASP A 114 11.04 14.01 0.40
C ASP A 114 11.18 12.48 0.30
N ALA A 115 10.09 11.79 -0.04
CA ALA A 115 10.07 10.34 -0.02
C ALA A 115 11.06 9.74 -1.02
N LYS A 116 11.19 10.32 -2.23
CA LYS A 116 12.12 9.82 -3.25
C LYS A 116 13.57 9.95 -2.80
N ALA A 117 13.95 11.16 -2.36
CA ALA A 117 15.32 11.43 -1.92
C ALA A 117 15.70 10.57 -0.70
N THR A 118 14.80 10.44 0.27
CA THR A 118 15.01 9.61 1.46
C THR A 118 15.19 8.13 1.09
N LEU A 119 14.36 7.61 0.17
CA LEU A 119 14.47 6.21 -0.28
C LEU A 119 15.73 5.95 -1.09
N GLN A 120 16.20 6.90 -1.91
CA GLN A 120 17.48 6.78 -2.62
C GLN A 120 18.63 6.62 -1.62
N LEU A 121 18.69 7.51 -0.62
CA LEU A 121 19.73 7.42 0.42
C LEU A 121 19.64 6.13 1.25
N LEU A 122 18.44 5.62 1.48
CA LEU A 122 18.23 4.35 2.16
C LEU A 122 18.74 3.18 1.29
N LEU A 123 18.37 3.15 0.03
CA LEU A 123 18.78 2.09 -0.91
C LEU A 123 20.29 2.04 -1.11
N ASP A 124 20.96 3.19 -1.14
CA ASP A 124 22.42 3.29 -1.27
C ASP A 124 23.18 2.70 -0.06
N ARG A 125 22.53 2.66 1.11
CA ARG A 125 23.10 2.15 2.38
C ARG A 125 22.60 0.76 2.77
N LEU A 126 21.67 0.22 2.00
CA LEU A 126 21.03 -1.05 2.32
C LEU A 126 21.81 -2.20 1.69
N ASP A 127 22.61 -2.92 2.45
CA ASP A 127 23.33 -4.10 1.96
C ASP A 127 22.46 -5.38 1.98
N ALA A 128 21.38 -5.36 2.78
CA ALA A 128 20.51 -6.53 2.92
C ALA A 128 19.68 -6.79 1.67
N GLN A 129 19.52 -8.05 1.34
CA GLN A 129 18.63 -8.56 0.31
C GLN A 129 17.87 -9.77 0.84
N ARG A 130 16.57 -9.86 0.55
CA ARG A 130 15.72 -10.98 0.95
C ARG A 130 15.07 -11.61 -0.28
N ASP A 131 14.90 -12.92 -0.26
CA ASP A 131 14.17 -13.64 -1.30
C ASP A 131 12.65 -13.37 -1.16
N PRO A 132 11.97 -12.76 -2.14
CA PRO A 132 10.55 -12.47 -2.07
C PRO A 132 9.64 -13.68 -2.32
N THR A 133 10.18 -14.80 -2.76
CA THR A 133 9.42 -15.96 -3.25
C THR A 133 8.38 -16.48 -2.26
N ALA A 134 8.73 -16.56 -0.98
CA ALA A 134 7.79 -17.05 0.05
C ALA A 134 6.62 -16.07 0.27
N VAL A 135 6.92 -14.79 0.33
CA VAL A 135 5.92 -13.72 0.52
C VAL A 135 5.00 -13.60 -0.69
N GLU A 136 5.55 -13.65 -1.90
CA GLU A 136 4.75 -13.63 -3.14
C GLU A 136 3.79 -14.81 -3.23
N LYS A 137 4.24 -16.02 -2.87
CA LYS A 137 3.38 -17.21 -2.82
C LYS A 137 2.24 -17.05 -1.81
N GLU A 138 2.52 -16.48 -0.64
CA GLU A 138 1.49 -16.24 0.37
C GLU A 138 0.48 -15.20 -0.11
N ILE A 139 0.92 -14.08 -0.67
CA ILE A 139 0.03 -13.06 -1.27
C ILE A 139 -0.84 -13.69 -2.36
N ALA A 140 -0.25 -14.46 -3.27
CA ALA A 140 -0.99 -15.12 -4.34
C ALA A 140 -2.02 -16.12 -3.80
N LYS A 141 -1.72 -16.85 -2.73
CA LYS A 141 -2.63 -17.77 -2.03
C LYS A 141 -3.80 -16.99 -1.40
N LEU A 142 -3.52 -15.89 -0.69
CA LEU A 142 -4.53 -15.05 -0.07
C LEU A 142 -5.48 -14.44 -1.12
N TYR A 143 -4.95 -13.95 -2.24
CA TYR A 143 -5.78 -13.43 -3.33
C TYR A 143 -6.62 -14.52 -4.00
N ARG A 144 -6.10 -15.74 -4.17
CA ARG A 144 -6.92 -16.85 -4.68
C ARG A 144 -8.09 -17.17 -3.74
N ALA A 145 -7.85 -17.19 -2.44
CA ALA A 145 -8.91 -17.44 -1.44
C ALA A 145 -9.94 -16.31 -1.44
N TRP A 146 -9.48 -15.06 -1.45
CA TRP A 146 -10.34 -13.89 -1.49
C TRP A 146 -11.20 -13.84 -2.76
N ARG A 147 -10.64 -14.12 -3.93
CA ARG A 147 -11.39 -14.18 -5.20
C ARG A 147 -12.45 -15.28 -5.18
N LYS A 148 -12.18 -16.44 -4.58
CA LYS A 148 -13.20 -17.50 -4.39
C LYS A 148 -14.35 -17.01 -3.52
N LYS A 149 -14.06 -16.29 -2.45
CA LYS A 149 -15.06 -15.74 -1.51
C LYS A 149 -15.88 -14.61 -2.15
N THR A 150 -15.25 -13.69 -2.88
CA THR A 150 -15.88 -12.50 -3.44
C THR A 150 -16.24 -12.65 -4.91
N GLY A 151 -15.57 -13.52 -5.64
CA GLY A 151 -15.59 -13.65 -7.11
C GLY A 151 -16.84 -14.27 -7.71
N ARG A 152 -17.89 -14.46 -6.92
CA ARG A 152 -19.19 -14.86 -7.48
C ARG A 152 -19.92 -13.74 -8.24
N ARG A 153 -19.39 -12.53 -8.37
CA ARG A 153 -20.15 -11.37 -8.87
C ARG A 153 -19.50 -10.40 -9.84
N TRP A 154 -18.30 -10.63 -10.33
CA TRP A 154 -17.82 -9.85 -11.48
C TRP A 154 -18.23 -10.52 -12.79
N ARG A 155 -19.54 -10.73 -13.00
CA ARG A 155 -20.07 -10.76 -14.38
C ARG A 155 -19.97 -9.33 -14.88
N LEU A 156 -19.09 -9.12 -15.85
CA LEU A 156 -19.07 -7.91 -16.65
C LEU A 156 -20.46 -7.78 -17.30
N THR A 157 -21.37 -7.04 -16.70
CA THR A 157 -22.58 -6.60 -17.36
C THR A 157 -22.15 -5.50 -18.31
N ILE A 158 -21.73 -5.87 -19.52
CA ILE A 158 -21.57 -4.91 -20.62
C ILE A 158 -22.99 -4.45 -20.93
N VAL A 159 -23.38 -3.31 -20.40
CA VAL A 159 -24.57 -2.60 -20.87
C VAL A 159 -24.18 -2.03 -22.23
N LEU A 160 -24.47 -2.77 -23.30
CA LEU A 160 -24.49 -2.22 -24.65
C LEU A 160 -25.62 -1.18 -24.69
N LEU A 161 -25.25 0.09 -24.50
CA LEU A 161 -26.15 1.18 -24.88
C LEU A 161 -26.34 1.09 -26.40
N ARG A 162 -27.43 0.45 -26.83
CA ARG A 162 -27.92 0.64 -28.16
C ARG A 162 -28.14 2.14 -28.34
N ARG A 163 -27.30 2.77 -29.17
CA ARG A 163 -27.66 4.08 -29.71
C ARG A 163 -29.00 3.90 -30.40
N GLY A 164 -30.03 4.42 -29.76
CA GLY A 164 -31.30 4.57 -30.40
C GLY A 164 -31.07 5.42 -31.67
N SER A 165 -31.41 4.87 -32.80
CA SER A 165 -31.58 5.63 -34.03
C SER A 165 -32.59 6.72 -33.71
N SER A 166 -32.11 7.96 -33.60
CA SER A 166 -32.98 9.13 -33.56
C SER A 166 -33.69 9.22 -34.92
N PRO A 167 -35.00 9.26 -34.93
CA PRO A 167 -35.73 9.59 -36.17
C PRO A 167 -35.93 11.11 -36.19
N TYR A 168 -34.90 11.86 -36.69
CA TYR A 168 -35.07 13.18 -37.29
C TYR A 168 -33.84 13.49 -38.13
#